data_ab6eaa39fb96abbc92dc47b93941be4a
#
_entry.id   ab6eaa39fb96abbc92dc47b93941be4a
#
_cell.length_a   1.000
_cell.length_b   1.000
_cell.length_c   1.000
_cell.angle_alpha   90.00
_cell.angle_beta   90.00
_cell.angle_gamma   90.00
#
_symmetry.space_group_name_H-M   'P 1'
#
loop_
_entity.id
_entity.type
_entity.pdbx_description
1 polymer ?
#
loop_
_entity_poly.entity_id
_entity_poly.type
_entity_poly.pdbx_seq_one_letter_code
_entity_poly.pdbx_strand_id
1 'polypeptide(L)'
;MSSSRSRRVEYDRFIPFRSAMDMDYARFALTGPSRPQRDGSRESPSSVAYQKLLDDCILKNRSRILAFKTAPEAPASKLPQFDEPIRPQKKQQRRIPKESERVLVIHGLLDDNVLNLLDWGSNNVLAIGLEDAVYLWDAANESTKLLQPVEDRGPITCIRWSPDCAVLAVAFGNSDLSLIDPATGHVVDGMEDEDQAPVLSLAWRSNSILTVGRFDGTVVDYDFRKDDMFICFYNGHRRGVCSLKWSVLSGRYLASGGQDKLVHIWDACMPVSCDHPRQCQWLHRISSHTSIVKAVDWCPTRSNLLASGGGCNDHCVKFWNTVNGACLNSIDAGSEVCALLWDKNKSELLTSHGSPNNQLTLWNYPSMMRVAEVSGHSSRVLSLAGSPLGGVVASAAADETVKSVVGNIAMGSFVVSKRQYIFIQAHGFEIFKYERNRLRFLMIFNMALISHEDITLHT
;
A
#
# COMPACT_ATOMS: atom_id res chain seq x y z
N MET A 1 -60.74 1.54 -20.19
CA MET A 1 -59.81 0.43 -19.79
C MET A 1 -58.50 1.05 -19.34
N SER A 2 -58.35 1.32 -18.05
CA SER A 2 -57.17 1.91 -17.48
C SER A 2 -56.28 0.79 -16.91
N SER A 3 -55.14 0.62 -17.51
CA SER A 3 -54.08 -0.32 -17.10
C SER A 3 -53.41 0.18 -15.84
N SER A 4 -53.63 -0.46 -14.71
CA SER A 4 -52.91 -0.22 -13.48
C SER A 4 -51.46 -0.78 -13.59
N ARG A 5 -50.50 0.08 -13.78
CA ARG A 5 -49.08 -0.28 -13.67
C ARG A 5 -48.72 -0.62 -12.20
N SER A 6 -48.55 -1.90 -11.92
CA SER A 6 -47.94 -2.39 -10.69
C SER A 6 -46.56 -1.78 -10.52
N ARG A 7 -46.33 -0.95 -9.47
CA ARG A 7 -45.01 -0.49 -9.07
C ARG A 7 -44.23 -1.67 -8.57
N ARG A 8 -43.16 -2.08 -9.32
CA ARG A 8 -42.14 -2.97 -8.81
C ARG A 8 -41.45 -2.27 -7.64
N VAL A 9 -41.51 -2.82 -6.45
CA VAL A 9 -40.74 -2.39 -5.31
C VAL A 9 -39.31 -2.92 -5.50
N GLU A 10 -38.38 -2.05 -5.83
CA GLU A 10 -36.94 -2.39 -5.81
C GLU A 10 -36.53 -2.64 -4.37
N TYR A 11 -36.01 -3.82 -4.12
CA TYR A 11 -35.51 -4.20 -2.81
C TYR A 11 -34.07 -3.70 -2.66
N ASP A 12 -33.85 -2.70 -1.79
CA ASP A 12 -32.52 -2.28 -1.40
C ASP A 12 -31.86 -3.40 -0.58
N ARG A 13 -30.60 -3.73 -0.92
CA ARG A 13 -29.83 -4.81 -0.29
C ARG A 13 -29.06 -4.36 0.96
N PHE A 14 -29.19 -3.11 1.36
CA PHE A 14 -28.54 -2.60 2.56
C PHE A 14 -29.26 -3.06 3.82
N ILE A 15 -28.49 -3.51 4.81
CA ILE A 15 -28.99 -3.77 6.16
C ILE A 15 -29.17 -2.40 6.82
N PRO A 16 -30.38 -1.94 7.11
CA PRO A 16 -30.60 -0.63 7.68
C PRO A 16 -30.14 -0.59 9.14
N PHE A 17 -29.70 0.58 9.58
CA PHE A 17 -29.37 0.80 10.99
C PHE A 17 -30.60 0.55 11.88
N ARG A 18 -30.41 -0.03 13.08
CA ARG A 18 -31.50 -0.31 14.04
C ARG A 18 -32.36 0.92 14.35
N SER A 19 -31.74 2.12 14.36
CA SER A 19 -32.46 3.39 14.59
C SER A 19 -33.45 3.76 13.47
N ALA A 20 -33.24 3.24 12.24
CA ALA A 20 -34.15 3.47 11.13
C ALA A 20 -35.28 2.43 11.03
N MET A 21 -35.19 1.34 11.79
CA MET A 21 -36.17 0.27 11.80
C MET A 21 -37.21 0.46 12.94
N ASP A 22 -38.41 0.02 12.71
CA ASP A 22 -39.47 -0.04 13.71
C ASP A 22 -39.30 -1.32 14.55
N MET A 23 -38.47 -1.20 15.61
CA MET A 23 -38.11 -2.33 16.47
C MET A 23 -39.27 -2.77 17.37
N ASP A 24 -40.21 -1.88 17.69
CA ASP A 24 -41.37 -2.20 18.52
C ASP A 24 -42.34 -3.06 17.70
N TYR A 25 -42.55 -2.71 16.43
CA TYR A 25 -43.26 -3.53 15.47
C TYR A 25 -42.62 -4.91 15.27
N ALA A 26 -41.29 -4.96 15.09
CA ALA A 26 -40.57 -6.22 14.90
C ALA A 26 -40.67 -7.12 16.15
N ARG A 27 -40.56 -6.56 17.35
CA ARG A 27 -40.74 -7.29 18.61
C ARG A 27 -42.16 -7.85 18.71
N PHE A 28 -43.20 -7.05 18.43
CA PHE A 28 -44.56 -7.48 18.47
C PHE A 28 -44.81 -8.60 17.44
N ALA A 29 -44.33 -8.47 16.21
CA ALA A 29 -44.50 -9.47 15.16
C ALA A 29 -43.80 -10.81 15.48
N LEU A 30 -42.72 -10.79 16.26
CA LEU A 30 -41.96 -12.00 16.68
C LEU A 30 -42.53 -12.62 17.97
N THR A 31 -43.10 -11.82 18.87
CA THR A 31 -43.61 -12.29 20.17
C THR A 31 -45.12 -12.46 20.22
N GLY A 32 -45.83 -12.03 19.16
CA GLY A 32 -47.25 -12.26 19.01
C GLY A 32 -47.59 -13.76 19.01
N PRO A 33 -48.79 -14.14 19.43
CA PRO A 33 -49.17 -15.54 19.51
C PRO A 33 -48.99 -16.22 18.15
N SER A 34 -48.20 -17.30 18.18
CA SER A 34 -47.94 -18.14 17.01
C SER A 34 -49.28 -18.47 16.34
N ARG A 35 -49.37 -18.33 15.01
CA ARG A 35 -50.53 -18.78 14.26
C ARG A 35 -50.86 -20.20 14.70
N PRO A 36 -52.07 -20.50 15.16
CA PRO A 36 -52.40 -21.85 15.58
C PRO A 36 -52.23 -22.77 14.38
N GLN A 37 -51.45 -23.82 14.60
CA GLN A 37 -51.47 -24.97 13.73
C GLN A 37 -52.93 -25.45 13.64
N ARG A 38 -53.38 -25.82 12.46
CA ARG A 38 -54.68 -26.33 12.15
C ARG A 38 -55.01 -27.59 13.00
N ASP A 39 -55.42 -27.37 14.22
CA ASP A 39 -56.18 -28.35 14.98
C ASP A 39 -57.55 -27.75 15.28
N GLY A 40 -58.58 -28.49 14.97
CA GLY A 40 -59.96 -28.07 14.79
C GLY A 40 -60.70 -27.49 16.01
N SER A 41 -60.11 -26.62 16.80
CA SER A 41 -60.79 -25.86 17.85
C SER A 41 -61.35 -24.55 17.26
N ARG A 42 -62.70 -24.41 17.28
CA ARG A 42 -63.44 -23.21 16.86
C ARG A 42 -63.00 -22.01 17.67
N GLU A 43 -62.26 -21.10 17.03
CA GLU A 43 -61.97 -19.78 17.59
C GLU A 43 -63.31 -19.03 17.79
N SER A 44 -63.43 -18.32 18.92
CA SER A 44 -64.62 -17.53 19.16
C SER A 44 -64.65 -16.33 18.19
N PRO A 45 -65.82 -15.92 17.70
CA PRO A 45 -65.95 -14.77 16.80
C PRO A 45 -65.35 -13.48 17.36
N SER A 46 -65.36 -13.33 18.68
CA SER A 46 -64.77 -12.19 19.39
C SER A 46 -63.22 -12.18 19.36
N SER A 47 -62.61 -13.37 19.40
CA SER A 47 -61.15 -13.49 19.31
C SER A 47 -60.64 -13.12 17.90
N VAL A 48 -61.34 -13.56 16.87
CA VAL A 48 -61.03 -13.22 15.47
C VAL A 48 -61.22 -11.72 15.20
N ALA A 49 -62.29 -11.11 15.73
CA ALA A 49 -62.53 -9.68 15.60
C ALA A 49 -61.44 -8.86 16.33
N TYR A 50 -61.02 -9.30 17.51
CA TYR A 50 -59.96 -8.65 18.26
C TYR A 50 -58.58 -8.75 17.57
N GLN A 51 -58.26 -9.90 17.02
CA GLN A 51 -57.01 -10.07 16.23
C GLN A 51 -57.03 -9.17 14.97
N LYS A 52 -58.15 -9.09 14.28
CA LYS A 52 -58.29 -8.22 13.11
C LYS A 52 -58.11 -6.74 13.47
N LEU A 53 -58.64 -6.32 14.62
CA LEU A 53 -58.48 -4.96 15.12
C LEU A 53 -57.03 -4.67 15.53
N LEU A 54 -56.33 -5.63 16.10
CA LEU A 54 -54.91 -5.56 16.40
C LEU A 54 -54.05 -5.46 15.13
N ASP A 55 -54.37 -6.27 14.12
CA ASP A 55 -53.68 -6.23 12.83
C ASP A 55 -53.90 -4.89 12.12
N ASP A 56 -55.09 -4.35 12.14
CA ASP A 56 -55.39 -3.04 11.54
C ASP A 56 -54.76 -1.88 12.29
N CYS A 57 -54.72 -1.92 13.63
CA CYS A 57 -54.19 -0.83 14.45
C CYS A 57 -52.67 -0.85 14.54
N ILE A 58 -52.04 -2.03 14.67
CA ILE A 58 -50.61 -2.19 14.93
C ILE A 58 -49.83 -2.51 13.66
N LEU A 59 -50.36 -3.44 12.84
CA LEU A 59 -49.61 -3.89 11.66
C LEU A 59 -49.83 -2.95 10.45
N LYS A 60 -50.89 -2.15 10.41
CA LYS A 60 -51.15 -1.21 9.32
C LYS A 60 -50.91 -1.82 7.93
N ASN A 61 -51.35 -3.04 7.71
CA ASN A 61 -51.12 -3.83 6.49
C ASN A 61 -49.64 -4.05 6.09
N ARG A 62 -48.74 -4.02 7.05
CA ARG A 62 -47.30 -4.30 6.80
C ARG A 62 -47.04 -5.79 6.77
N SER A 63 -46.40 -6.27 5.72
CA SER A 63 -46.08 -7.69 5.54
C SER A 63 -44.61 -8.05 6.00
N ARG A 64 -43.81 -7.08 6.37
CA ARG A 64 -42.38 -7.28 6.70
C ARG A 64 -42.17 -7.10 8.19
N ILE A 65 -41.44 -8.06 8.81
CA ILE A 65 -41.08 -8.04 10.22
C ILE A 65 -40.10 -6.87 10.52
N LEU A 66 -39.18 -6.58 9.62
CA LEU A 66 -38.24 -5.44 9.72
C LEU A 66 -38.67 -4.36 8.74
N ALA A 67 -39.62 -3.53 9.16
CA ALA A 67 -40.11 -2.38 8.39
C ALA A 67 -39.38 -1.11 8.82
N PHE A 68 -39.15 -0.20 7.88
CA PHE A 68 -38.64 1.13 8.21
C PHE A 68 -39.71 1.93 8.96
N LYS A 69 -39.29 2.82 9.87
CA LYS A 69 -40.16 3.82 10.46
C LYS A 69 -40.76 4.68 9.35
N THR A 70 -42.06 4.99 9.45
CA THR A 70 -42.69 5.97 8.55
C THR A 70 -41.96 7.30 8.69
N ALA A 71 -41.56 7.88 7.56
CA ALA A 71 -40.94 9.22 7.60
C ALA A 71 -41.94 10.20 8.23
N PRO A 72 -41.50 11.07 9.17
CA PRO A 72 -42.35 12.13 9.67
C PRO A 72 -42.84 12.99 8.48
N GLU A 73 -44.10 13.37 8.51
CA GLU A 73 -44.62 14.32 7.50
C GLU A 73 -43.77 15.57 7.55
N ALA A 74 -43.18 15.92 6.41
CA ALA A 74 -42.40 17.15 6.28
C ALA A 74 -43.34 18.33 6.62
N PRO A 75 -42.93 19.26 7.52
CA PRO A 75 -43.72 20.45 7.77
C PRO A 75 -43.96 21.14 6.42
N ALA A 76 -45.22 21.53 6.18
CA ALA A 76 -45.61 22.22 4.97
C ALA A 76 -44.98 23.62 4.90
N SER A 77 -43.67 23.67 4.73
CA SER A 77 -42.91 24.89 4.44
C SER A 77 -42.83 25.03 2.94
N LYS A 78 -43.27 26.19 2.47
CA LYS A 78 -43.21 26.65 1.10
C LYS A 78 -41.96 26.17 0.41
N LEU A 79 -42.06 25.25 -0.54
CA LEU A 79 -40.98 24.86 -1.44
C LEU A 79 -40.46 26.15 -2.11
N PRO A 80 -39.17 26.44 -2.03
CA PRO A 80 -38.61 27.47 -2.93
C PRO A 80 -38.85 26.97 -4.35
N GLN A 81 -39.42 27.81 -5.19
CA GLN A 81 -39.51 27.57 -6.63
C GLN A 81 -38.09 27.53 -7.17
N PHE A 82 -37.61 26.31 -7.48
CA PHE A 82 -36.38 26.17 -8.24
C PHE A 82 -36.76 26.29 -9.72
N ASP A 83 -36.55 27.50 -10.25
CA ASP A 83 -36.78 27.79 -11.67
C ASP A 83 -35.64 27.34 -12.60
N GLU A 84 -34.65 26.61 -12.08
CA GLU A 84 -33.63 26.00 -12.94
C GLU A 84 -33.52 24.49 -12.71
N PRO A 85 -33.49 23.70 -13.81
CA PRO A 85 -33.18 22.29 -13.71
C PRO A 85 -31.74 22.17 -13.12
N ILE A 86 -31.63 21.51 -11.96
CA ILE A 86 -30.32 21.15 -11.38
C ILE A 86 -29.59 20.36 -12.47
N ARG A 87 -28.68 21.02 -13.18
CA ARG A 87 -27.77 20.35 -14.09
C ARG A 87 -26.97 19.37 -13.24
N PRO A 88 -26.96 18.06 -13.57
CA PRO A 88 -26.14 17.14 -12.84
C PRO A 88 -24.72 17.66 -12.89
N GLN A 89 -24.17 18.02 -11.72
CA GLN A 89 -22.77 18.41 -11.63
C GLN A 89 -21.98 17.29 -12.28
N LYS A 90 -21.38 17.55 -13.44
CA LYS A 90 -20.45 16.62 -14.08
C LYS A 90 -19.41 16.31 -13.02
N LYS A 91 -19.38 15.05 -12.52
CA LYS A 91 -18.30 14.57 -11.67
C LYS A 91 -17.02 14.99 -12.36
N GLN A 92 -16.25 15.88 -11.72
CA GLN A 92 -14.97 16.30 -12.27
C GLN A 92 -14.17 15.04 -12.53
N GLN A 93 -13.92 14.75 -13.80
CA GLN A 93 -13.08 13.62 -14.19
C GLN A 93 -11.70 13.90 -13.61
N ARG A 94 -11.23 12.97 -12.77
CA ARG A 94 -9.88 13.01 -12.21
C ARG A 94 -8.89 13.03 -13.38
N ARG A 95 -8.09 14.08 -13.47
CA ARG A 95 -6.97 14.15 -14.41
C ARG A 95 -5.78 13.43 -13.74
N ILE A 96 -5.41 12.28 -14.26
CA ILE A 96 -4.17 11.61 -13.89
C ILE A 96 -3.11 12.11 -14.86
N PRO A 97 -2.00 12.71 -14.37
CA PRO A 97 -0.93 13.18 -15.24
C PRO A 97 -0.36 12.00 -16.03
N LYS A 98 -0.12 12.21 -17.32
CA LYS A 98 0.54 11.23 -18.17
C LYS A 98 2.08 11.30 -18.09
N GLU A 99 2.58 12.33 -17.47
CA GLU A 99 4.01 12.63 -17.38
C GLU A 99 4.39 12.92 -15.93
N SER A 100 5.64 12.63 -15.57
CA SER A 100 6.18 12.92 -14.25
C SER A 100 6.31 14.42 -14.04
N GLU A 101 6.03 14.89 -12.82
CA GLU A 101 6.23 16.31 -12.45
C GLU A 101 7.71 16.61 -12.18
N ARG A 102 8.40 15.67 -11.53
CA ARG A 102 9.80 15.82 -11.14
C ARG A 102 10.59 14.61 -11.59
N VAL A 103 11.83 14.86 -11.96
CA VAL A 103 12.80 13.82 -12.31
C VAL A 103 14.07 14.09 -11.53
N LEU A 104 14.45 13.13 -10.69
CA LEU A 104 15.75 13.10 -10.05
C LEU A 104 16.62 12.18 -10.90
N VAL A 105 17.72 12.67 -11.42
CA VAL A 105 18.73 11.85 -12.10
C VAL A 105 19.68 11.34 -11.03
N ILE A 106 19.82 10.02 -10.94
CA ILE A 106 20.59 9.32 -9.93
C ILE A 106 21.53 8.35 -10.62
N HIS A 107 22.82 8.60 -10.59
CA HIS A 107 23.83 7.69 -11.14
C HIS A 107 24.20 6.63 -10.11
N GLY A 108 24.42 5.38 -10.58
CA GLY A 108 24.82 4.27 -9.70
C GLY A 108 23.64 3.47 -9.12
N LEU A 109 22.41 3.63 -9.62
CA LEU A 109 21.31 2.75 -9.26
C LEU A 109 21.51 1.37 -9.91
N LEU A 110 21.67 0.34 -9.09
CA LEU A 110 21.87 -1.02 -9.57
C LEU A 110 20.61 -1.57 -10.24
N ASP A 111 20.76 -2.09 -11.47
CA ASP A 111 19.68 -2.77 -12.20
C ASP A 111 19.51 -4.20 -11.69
N ASP A 112 19.13 -4.34 -10.43
CA ASP A 112 18.78 -5.61 -9.83
C ASP A 112 17.37 -5.59 -9.28
N ASN A 113 16.52 -6.44 -9.84
CA ASN A 113 15.11 -6.55 -9.47
C ASN A 113 14.90 -7.09 -8.04
N VAL A 114 15.93 -7.61 -7.38
CA VAL A 114 15.81 -8.16 -6.01
C VAL A 114 15.98 -7.08 -4.94
N LEU A 115 16.73 -6.03 -5.24
CA LEU A 115 17.09 -4.98 -4.31
C LEU A 115 15.92 -4.03 -3.97
N ASN A 116 15.94 -3.47 -2.76
CA ASN A 116 14.93 -2.55 -2.26
C ASN A 116 15.56 -1.21 -1.86
N LEU A 117 15.95 -0.41 -2.85
CA LEU A 117 16.80 0.77 -2.71
C LEU A 117 16.02 2.09 -2.52
N LEU A 118 14.70 2.05 -2.33
CA LEU A 118 13.86 3.24 -2.22
C LEU A 118 12.85 3.07 -1.09
N ASP A 119 12.77 4.05 -0.19
CA ASP A 119 11.71 4.14 0.81
C ASP A 119 11.37 5.59 1.17
N TRP A 120 10.08 5.89 1.39
CA TRP A 120 9.61 7.24 1.70
C TRP A 120 9.07 7.29 3.13
N GLY A 121 9.77 8.00 4.00
CA GLY A 121 9.45 8.12 5.41
C GLY A 121 8.21 8.97 5.69
N SER A 122 7.61 8.78 6.87
CA SER A 122 6.49 9.59 7.37
C SER A 122 6.87 11.06 7.61
N ASN A 123 8.15 11.37 7.70
CA ASN A 123 8.74 12.71 7.76
C ASN A 123 8.80 13.42 6.38
N ASN A 124 8.24 12.82 5.33
CA ASN A 124 8.27 13.29 3.95
C ASN A 124 9.68 13.34 3.32
N VAL A 125 10.61 12.54 3.83
CA VAL A 125 11.95 12.37 3.28
C VAL A 125 12.05 11.03 2.54
N LEU A 126 12.50 11.09 1.28
CA LEU A 126 12.76 9.92 0.44
C LEU A 126 14.21 9.48 0.65
N ALA A 127 14.42 8.23 1.06
CA ALA A 127 15.74 7.61 1.14
C ALA A 127 16.01 6.82 -0.14
N ILE A 128 17.22 6.98 -0.69
CA ILE A 128 17.67 6.37 -1.95
C ILE A 128 19.04 5.75 -1.70
N GLY A 129 19.19 4.46 -1.93
CA GLY A 129 20.49 3.75 -1.90
C GLY A 129 21.14 3.75 -3.28
N LEU A 130 22.34 4.25 -3.36
CA LEU A 130 23.16 4.25 -4.58
C LEU A 130 24.51 3.67 -4.26
N GLU A 131 24.82 2.52 -4.81
CA GLU A 131 26.05 1.79 -4.52
C GLU A 131 26.24 1.57 -3.01
N ASP A 132 27.18 2.27 -2.35
CA ASP A 132 27.48 2.22 -0.92
C ASP A 132 26.96 3.42 -0.12
N ALA A 133 26.31 4.38 -0.78
CA ALA A 133 25.88 5.65 -0.20
C ALA A 133 24.37 5.78 -0.11
N VAL A 134 23.89 6.43 0.95
CA VAL A 134 22.47 6.77 1.13
C VAL A 134 22.23 8.25 0.93
N TYR A 135 21.32 8.58 0.04
CA TYR A 135 20.86 9.94 -0.20
C TYR A 135 19.46 10.14 0.40
N LEU A 136 19.30 11.22 1.12
CA LEU A 136 18.01 11.68 1.66
C LEU A 136 17.54 12.90 0.89
N TRP A 137 16.40 12.78 0.23
CA TRP A 137 15.76 13.88 -0.46
C TRP A 137 14.52 14.34 0.31
N ASP A 138 14.55 15.59 0.79
CA ASP A 138 13.41 16.22 1.46
C ASP A 138 12.44 16.78 0.41
N ALA A 139 11.25 16.19 0.32
CA ALA A 139 10.25 16.58 -0.65
C ALA A 139 9.60 17.94 -0.37
N ALA A 140 9.70 18.46 0.87
CA ALA A 140 9.16 19.77 1.25
C ALA A 140 10.10 20.91 0.84
N ASN A 141 11.40 20.75 1.09
CA ASN A 141 12.42 21.78 0.86
C ASN A 141 13.19 21.57 -0.45
N GLU A 142 12.95 20.45 -1.14
CA GLU A 142 13.67 20.04 -2.36
C GLU A 142 15.19 19.99 -2.16
N SER A 143 15.61 19.65 -0.95
CA SER A 143 17.02 19.54 -0.57
C SER A 143 17.46 18.09 -0.50
N THR A 144 18.70 17.83 -0.88
CA THR A 144 19.32 16.51 -0.79
C THR A 144 20.42 16.53 0.26
N LYS A 145 20.46 15.53 1.11
CA LYS A 145 21.52 15.27 2.09
C LYS A 145 22.13 13.92 1.77
N LEU A 146 23.47 13.87 1.67
CA LEU A 146 24.21 12.61 1.66
C LEU A 146 24.43 12.18 3.11
N LEU A 147 24.06 10.97 3.44
CA LEU A 147 24.58 10.31 4.64
C LEU A 147 25.96 9.77 4.33
N GLN A 148 26.90 9.92 5.28
CA GLN A 148 28.27 9.48 5.07
C GLN A 148 28.28 7.99 4.70
N PRO A 149 29.06 7.59 3.67
CA PRO A 149 29.23 6.19 3.34
C PRO A 149 29.78 5.44 4.56
N VAL A 150 29.27 4.25 4.78
CA VAL A 150 29.85 3.34 5.77
C VAL A 150 30.91 2.55 5.02
N GLU A 151 32.18 2.89 5.26
CA GLU A 151 33.32 2.30 4.56
C GLU A 151 33.35 0.77 4.69
N ASP A 152 33.80 0.08 3.64
CA ASP A 152 34.12 -1.36 3.57
C ASP A 152 32.94 -2.35 3.73
N ARG A 153 31.66 -1.92 3.58
CA ARG A 153 30.49 -2.81 3.73
C ARG A 153 29.87 -3.29 2.42
N GLY A 154 30.40 -2.84 1.29
CA GLY A 154 29.87 -3.19 -0.03
C GLY A 154 28.57 -2.47 -0.40
N PRO A 155 27.93 -2.84 -1.53
CA PRO A 155 26.77 -2.14 -2.03
C PRO A 155 25.55 -2.31 -1.13
N ILE A 156 24.70 -1.28 -1.07
CA ILE A 156 23.42 -1.30 -0.37
C ILE A 156 22.47 -2.25 -1.07
N THR A 157 21.79 -3.10 -0.30
CA THR A 157 20.80 -4.06 -0.82
C THR A 157 19.36 -3.70 -0.47
N CYS A 158 19.14 -3.09 0.70
CA CYS A 158 17.82 -2.69 1.14
C CYS A 158 17.88 -1.49 2.09
N ILE A 159 16.90 -0.60 1.95
CA ILE A 159 16.71 0.55 2.83
C ILE A 159 15.28 0.57 3.35
N ARG A 160 15.11 0.88 4.66
CA ARG A 160 13.76 1.00 5.24
C ARG A 160 13.73 1.99 6.41
N TRP A 161 12.87 3.00 6.32
CA TRP A 161 12.55 3.89 7.43
C TRP A 161 11.85 3.16 8.57
N SER A 162 12.22 3.47 9.81
CA SER A 162 11.39 3.12 10.96
C SER A 162 10.03 3.85 10.89
N PRO A 163 8.95 3.31 11.48
CA PRO A 163 7.63 3.92 11.40
C PRO A 163 7.56 5.36 11.93
N ASP A 164 8.38 5.70 12.93
CA ASP A 164 8.53 7.04 13.50
C ASP A 164 9.59 7.89 12.80
N CYS A 165 10.30 7.34 11.82
CA CYS A 165 11.43 7.96 11.12
C CYS A 165 12.57 8.42 12.02
N ALA A 166 12.71 7.85 13.21
CA ALA A 166 13.82 8.13 14.10
C ALA A 166 15.12 7.51 13.58
N VAL A 167 15.03 6.35 12.93
CA VAL A 167 16.18 5.65 12.35
C VAL A 167 15.89 5.16 10.94
N LEU A 168 16.96 5.02 10.16
CA LEU A 168 16.95 4.39 8.84
C LEU A 168 17.72 3.08 8.92
N ALA A 169 17.06 1.95 8.63
CA ALA A 169 17.72 0.67 8.50
C ALA A 169 18.31 0.55 7.10
N VAL A 170 19.59 0.22 7.01
CA VAL A 170 20.36 0.07 5.77
C VAL A 170 21.07 -1.28 5.81
N ALA A 171 20.78 -2.13 4.84
CA ALA A 171 21.42 -3.43 4.68
C ALA A 171 22.42 -3.39 3.53
N PHE A 172 23.53 -4.13 3.69
CA PHE A 172 24.64 -4.17 2.77
C PHE A 172 24.86 -5.58 2.18
N GLY A 173 25.64 -5.65 1.11
CA GLY A 173 25.91 -6.89 0.40
C GLY A 173 26.80 -7.90 1.17
N ASN A 174 27.54 -7.42 2.17
CA ASN A 174 28.36 -8.25 3.07
C ASN A 174 27.57 -8.86 4.25
N SER A 175 26.24 -8.79 4.24
CA SER A 175 25.32 -9.26 5.29
C SER A 175 25.10 -8.31 6.47
N ASP A 176 25.85 -7.21 6.54
CA ASP A 176 25.70 -6.20 7.58
C ASP A 176 24.37 -5.46 7.50
N LEU A 177 23.90 -5.06 8.65
CA LEU A 177 22.73 -4.20 8.82
C LEU A 177 23.08 -3.07 9.78
N SER A 178 22.87 -1.84 9.36
CA SER A 178 23.09 -0.64 10.18
C SER A 178 21.77 0.11 10.41
N LEU A 179 21.56 0.57 11.63
CA LEU A 179 20.55 1.54 11.99
C LEU A 179 21.20 2.92 12.09
N ILE A 180 20.84 3.81 11.20
CA ILE A 180 21.47 5.13 11.05
C ILE A 180 20.50 6.22 11.53
N ASP A 181 20.99 7.14 12.37
CA ASP A 181 20.28 8.37 12.69
C ASP A 181 20.33 9.31 11.47
N PRO A 182 19.21 9.67 10.85
CA PRO A 182 19.18 10.51 9.66
C PRO A 182 19.62 11.95 9.93
N ALA A 183 19.53 12.42 11.17
CA ALA A 183 19.91 13.77 11.54
C ALA A 183 21.44 13.92 11.62
N THR A 184 22.11 13.00 12.31
CA THR A 184 23.54 13.02 12.52
C THR A 184 24.33 12.26 11.45
N GLY A 185 23.72 11.24 10.84
CA GLY A 185 24.38 10.32 9.92
C GLY A 185 25.18 9.20 10.62
N HIS A 186 25.18 9.16 11.94
CA HIS A 186 25.89 8.14 12.70
C HIS A 186 25.10 6.83 12.79
N VAL A 187 25.83 5.71 12.80
CA VAL A 187 25.28 4.40 13.12
C VAL A 187 24.94 4.37 14.62
N VAL A 188 23.67 4.17 14.94
CA VAL A 188 23.17 4.10 16.32
C VAL A 188 23.27 2.67 16.83
N ASP A 189 22.99 1.70 15.96
CA ASP A 189 22.96 0.27 16.28
C ASP A 189 23.11 -0.52 14.97
N GLY A 190 23.34 -1.83 15.06
CA GLY A 190 23.49 -2.66 13.88
C GLY A 190 23.89 -4.10 14.19
N MET A 191 24.01 -4.87 13.15
CA MET A 191 24.50 -6.26 13.20
C MET A 191 25.58 -6.42 12.15
N GLU A 192 26.71 -6.94 12.58
CA GLU A 192 27.82 -7.38 11.74
C GLU A 192 27.88 -8.90 11.87
N ASP A 193 27.57 -9.63 10.80
CA ASP A 193 27.57 -11.08 10.83
C ASP A 193 27.99 -11.63 9.46
N GLU A 194 29.28 -11.79 9.30
CA GLU A 194 29.92 -12.27 8.06
C GLU A 194 29.53 -13.72 7.72
N ASP A 195 29.09 -14.51 8.70
CA ASP A 195 28.71 -15.91 8.50
C ASP A 195 27.28 -16.07 7.96
N GLN A 196 26.49 -15.00 7.89
CA GLN A 196 25.12 -15.03 7.41
C GLN A 196 25.00 -14.61 5.93
N ALA A 197 23.89 -15.01 5.33
CA ALA A 197 23.59 -14.62 3.96
C ALA A 197 23.19 -13.14 3.85
N PRO A 198 23.46 -12.47 2.71
CA PRO A 198 23.11 -11.09 2.48
C PRO A 198 21.62 -10.80 2.71
N VAL A 199 21.33 -9.62 3.25
CA VAL A 199 19.97 -9.15 3.49
C VAL A 199 19.39 -8.60 2.19
N LEU A 200 18.19 -9.06 1.80
CA LEU A 200 17.49 -8.61 0.59
C LEU A 200 16.25 -7.77 0.89
N SER A 201 15.64 -7.95 2.03
CA SER A 201 14.40 -7.26 2.37
C SER A 201 14.29 -6.97 3.85
N LEU A 202 13.71 -5.81 4.17
CA LEU A 202 13.50 -5.31 5.52
C LEU A 202 12.05 -4.89 5.70
N ALA A 203 11.47 -5.17 6.88
CA ALA A 203 10.15 -4.67 7.25
C ALA A 203 10.04 -4.41 8.74
N TRP A 204 9.74 -3.19 9.12
CA TRP A 204 9.47 -2.84 10.52
C TRP A 204 8.10 -3.37 10.95
N ARG A 205 8.09 -4.11 12.05
CA ARG A 205 6.87 -4.50 12.75
C ARG A 205 6.42 -3.42 13.75
N SER A 206 7.39 -2.77 14.37
CA SER A 206 7.22 -1.63 15.30
C SER A 206 8.46 -0.74 15.22
N ASN A 207 8.53 0.34 16.00
CA ASN A 207 9.71 1.21 16.02
C ASN A 207 11.00 0.53 16.50
N SER A 208 10.90 -0.64 17.11
CA SER A 208 12.02 -1.37 17.70
C SER A 208 12.19 -2.80 17.18
N ILE A 209 11.19 -3.34 16.47
CA ILE A 209 11.25 -4.71 15.94
C ILE A 209 11.34 -4.64 14.43
N LEU A 210 12.45 -5.15 13.90
CA LEU A 210 12.74 -5.23 12.47
C LEU A 210 12.76 -6.69 12.02
N THR A 211 12.03 -6.97 10.97
CA THR A 211 12.07 -8.27 10.28
C THR A 211 13.04 -8.19 9.12
N VAL A 212 13.96 -9.13 9.06
CA VAL A 212 15.04 -9.23 8.08
C VAL A 212 14.83 -10.47 7.23
N GLY A 213 14.82 -10.32 5.91
CA GLY A 213 14.76 -11.41 4.94
C GLY A 213 16.07 -11.52 4.17
N ARG A 214 16.64 -12.73 4.13
CA ARG A 214 17.98 -13.00 3.62
C ARG A 214 17.96 -13.77 2.30
N PHE A 215 19.12 -13.83 1.64
CA PHE A 215 19.32 -14.52 0.37
C PHE A 215 19.19 -16.05 0.47
N ASP A 216 19.46 -16.63 1.62
CA ASP A 216 19.31 -18.08 1.88
C ASP A 216 17.86 -18.52 2.11
N GLY A 217 16.92 -17.58 2.21
CA GLY A 217 15.50 -17.83 2.52
C GLY A 217 15.16 -17.66 3.99
N THR A 218 16.12 -17.32 4.83
CA THR A 218 15.89 -17.08 6.25
C THR A 218 15.13 -15.76 6.45
N VAL A 219 14.14 -15.77 7.34
CA VAL A 219 13.43 -14.57 7.79
C VAL A 219 13.46 -14.54 9.31
N VAL A 220 13.90 -13.41 9.89
CA VAL A 220 14.15 -13.26 11.32
C VAL A 220 13.60 -11.95 11.84
N ASP A 221 13.00 -11.98 13.05
CA ASP A 221 12.63 -10.78 13.81
C ASP A 221 13.71 -10.46 14.84
N TYR A 222 14.16 -9.21 14.84
CA TYR A 222 15.11 -8.64 15.80
C TYR A 222 14.49 -7.50 16.60
N ASP A 223 14.70 -7.48 17.93
CA ASP A 223 14.30 -6.39 18.84
C ASP A 223 15.54 -5.64 19.32
N PHE A 224 15.80 -4.48 18.76
CA PHE A 224 16.99 -3.65 19.04
C PHE A 224 17.01 -3.00 20.43
N ARG A 225 16.00 -3.24 21.28
CA ARG A 225 16.00 -2.79 22.69
C ARG A 225 16.65 -3.78 23.63
N LYS A 226 16.95 -4.97 23.15
CA LYS A 226 17.43 -6.09 23.97
C LYS A 226 18.85 -6.46 23.60
N ASP A 227 19.63 -6.88 24.60
CA ASP A 227 20.96 -7.43 24.36
C ASP A 227 20.91 -8.72 23.51
N ASP A 228 19.96 -9.64 23.80
CA ASP A 228 19.59 -10.73 22.88
C ASP A 228 18.49 -10.23 21.92
N MET A 229 18.93 -9.64 20.82
CA MET A 229 18.05 -9.03 19.81
C MET A 229 17.14 -10.04 19.13
N PHE A 230 17.51 -11.32 19.08
CA PHE A 230 16.80 -12.37 18.37
C PHE A 230 15.46 -12.69 19.03
N ILE A 231 14.36 -12.57 18.27
CA ILE A 231 13.00 -12.93 18.73
C ILE A 231 12.61 -14.31 18.22
N CYS A 232 12.47 -14.44 16.90
CA CYS A 232 12.06 -15.68 16.26
C CYS A 232 12.49 -15.72 14.79
N PHE A 233 12.53 -16.91 14.21
CA PHE A 233 12.71 -17.06 12.78
C PHE A 233 11.52 -17.76 12.12
N TYR A 234 11.31 -17.44 10.85
CA TYR A 234 10.22 -17.91 10.01
C TYR A 234 10.81 -18.88 8.98
N ASN A 235 10.54 -20.15 9.13
CA ASN A 235 11.12 -21.19 8.27
C ASN A 235 10.12 -21.59 7.17
N GLY A 236 10.41 -21.24 5.91
CA GLY A 236 9.50 -21.57 4.80
C GLY A 236 10.09 -21.36 3.42
N HIS A 237 10.81 -20.28 3.20
CA HIS A 237 11.50 -20.03 1.94
C HIS A 237 12.75 -20.89 1.80
N ARG A 238 13.07 -21.24 0.54
CA ARG A 238 14.27 -22.02 0.17
C ARG A 238 15.29 -21.23 -0.64
N ARG A 239 14.95 -19.97 -0.96
CA ARG A 239 15.77 -19.03 -1.72
C ARG A 239 15.49 -17.63 -1.22
N GLY A 240 16.23 -16.66 -1.70
CA GLY A 240 16.20 -15.28 -1.25
C GLY A 240 14.79 -14.70 -1.11
N VAL A 241 14.59 -14.02 0.02
CA VAL A 241 13.33 -13.35 0.37
C VAL A 241 13.39 -11.91 -0.12
N CYS A 242 12.77 -11.64 -1.27
CA CYS A 242 12.86 -10.37 -1.97
C CYS A 242 11.93 -9.29 -1.42
N SER A 243 10.88 -9.69 -0.71
CA SER A 243 9.88 -8.77 -0.19
C SER A 243 9.35 -9.21 1.15
N LEU A 244 9.22 -8.25 2.05
CA LEU A 244 8.59 -8.37 3.36
C LEU A 244 7.64 -7.21 3.59
N LYS A 245 6.42 -7.50 4.06
CA LYS A 245 5.42 -6.49 4.39
C LYS A 245 4.57 -6.91 5.58
N TRP A 246 4.55 -6.10 6.63
CA TRP A 246 3.62 -6.25 7.73
C TRP A 246 2.25 -5.67 7.38
N SER A 247 1.19 -6.33 7.82
CA SER A 247 -0.17 -5.80 7.69
C SER A 247 -0.36 -4.59 8.60
N VAL A 248 -0.53 -3.42 8.01
CA VAL A 248 -0.67 -2.14 8.73
C VAL A 248 -1.92 -2.13 9.62
N LEU A 249 -3.02 -2.75 9.18
CA LEU A 249 -4.28 -2.76 9.93
C LEU A 249 -4.26 -3.66 11.16
N SER A 250 -3.51 -4.75 11.12
CA SER A 250 -3.51 -5.73 12.22
C SER A 250 -2.21 -5.74 13.01
N GLY A 251 -1.06 -5.38 12.40
CA GLY A 251 0.27 -5.56 12.98
C GLY A 251 0.63 -7.02 13.31
N ARG A 252 -0.26 -7.96 12.93
CA ARG A 252 -0.19 -9.38 13.29
C ARG A 252 0.37 -10.25 12.16
N TYR A 253 0.00 -9.93 10.92
CA TYR A 253 0.35 -10.75 9.78
C TYR A 253 1.53 -10.17 9.02
N LEU A 254 2.51 -11.03 8.71
CA LEU A 254 3.60 -10.75 7.81
C LEU A 254 3.34 -11.46 6.47
N ALA A 255 3.59 -10.79 5.36
CA ALA A 255 3.66 -11.40 4.05
C ALA A 255 5.10 -11.38 3.56
N SER A 256 5.57 -12.49 3.00
CA SER A 256 6.90 -12.60 2.37
C SER A 256 6.78 -13.15 0.96
N GLY A 257 7.55 -12.58 0.05
CA GLY A 257 7.70 -13.03 -1.33
C GLY A 257 9.14 -13.41 -1.63
N GLY A 258 9.37 -14.51 -2.35
CA GLY A 258 10.71 -15.04 -2.54
C GLY A 258 11.07 -15.40 -3.98
N GLN A 259 12.37 -15.61 -4.19
CA GLN A 259 12.95 -16.15 -5.44
C GLN A 259 12.53 -17.62 -5.69
N ASP A 260 12.03 -18.32 -4.67
CA ASP A 260 11.45 -19.65 -4.77
C ASP A 260 10.02 -19.66 -5.34
N LYS A 261 9.53 -18.50 -5.79
CA LYS A 261 8.20 -18.28 -6.41
C LYS A 261 7.04 -18.45 -5.41
N LEU A 262 7.34 -18.47 -4.12
CA LEU A 262 6.36 -18.61 -3.06
C LEU A 262 5.98 -17.27 -2.46
N VAL A 263 4.73 -17.20 -2.01
CA VAL A 263 4.27 -16.21 -1.06
C VAL A 263 3.91 -16.94 0.23
N HIS A 264 4.47 -16.52 1.35
CA HIS A 264 4.03 -16.99 2.65
C HIS A 264 3.29 -15.90 3.40
N ILE A 265 2.29 -16.31 4.15
CA ILE A 265 1.60 -15.46 5.12
C ILE A 265 1.86 -16.07 6.49
N TRP A 266 2.40 -15.26 7.39
CA TRP A 266 2.80 -15.66 8.74
C TRP A 266 1.91 -14.97 9.76
N ASP A 267 1.61 -15.65 10.86
CA ASP A 267 0.90 -15.08 11.99
C ASP A 267 1.88 -14.98 13.18
N ALA A 268 2.26 -13.75 13.52
CA ALA A 268 3.18 -13.50 14.62
C ALA A 268 2.65 -13.85 16.02
N CYS A 269 1.35 -14.15 16.13
CA CYS A 269 0.71 -14.58 17.37
C CYS A 269 0.51 -16.10 17.44
N MET A 270 0.93 -16.86 16.41
CA MET A 270 0.87 -18.31 16.48
C MET A 270 1.81 -18.83 17.57
N PRO A 271 1.32 -19.75 18.44
CA PRO A 271 2.18 -20.32 19.46
C PRO A 271 3.35 -21.05 18.80
N VAL A 272 4.51 -20.74 19.29
CA VAL A 272 5.74 -21.42 18.91
C VAL A 272 5.60 -22.91 19.24
N SER A 273 6.04 -23.78 18.35
CA SER A 273 6.10 -25.24 18.60
C SER A 273 6.86 -25.51 19.91
N CYS A 274 6.38 -26.44 20.73
CA CYS A 274 7.05 -26.83 21.97
C CYS A 274 8.48 -27.34 21.73
N ASP A 275 8.75 -27.88 20.53
CA ASP A 275 10.04 -28.45 20.16
C ASP A 275 11.05 -27.40 19.68
N HIS A 276 10.56 -26.24 19.16
CA HIS A 276 11.40 -25.15 18.68
C HIS A 276 10.80 -23.81 19.12
N PRO A 277 11.09 -23.34 20.33
CA PRO A 277 10.39 -22.22 20.98
C PRO A 277 10.54 -20.86 20.29
N ARG A 278 11.40 -20.73 19.29
CA ARG A 278 11.61 -19.48 18.53
C ARG A 278 11.35 -19.62 17.03
N GLN A 279 10.60 -20.65 16.60
CA GLN A 279 10.27 -20.86 15.18
C GLN A 279 8.81 -20.61 14.90
N CYS A 280 8.50 -19.70 13.96
CA CYS A 280 7.17 -19.44 13.47
C CYS A 280 6.85 -20.29 12.24
N GLN A 281 5.62 -20.84 12.18
CA GLN A 281 5.12 -21.53 11.00
C GLN A 281 4.26 -20.61 10.15
N TRP A 282 4.20 -20.87 8.84
CA TRP A 282 3.30 -20.13 7.95
C TRP A 282 1.83 -20.46 8.22
N LEU A 283 1.00 -19.44 8.17
CA LEU A 283 -0.46 -19.59 8.13
C LEU A 283 -0.89 -20.11 6.75
N HIS A 284 -0.33 -19.53 5.68
CA HIS A 284 -0.55 -19.95 4.31
C HIS A 284 0.76 -19.97 3.54
N ARG A 285 0.94 -21.05 2.75
CA ARG A 285 2.01 -21.19 1.76
C ARG A 285 1.38 -21.25 0.38
N ILE A 286 1.65 -20.25 -0.43
CA ILE A 286 1.03 -20.01 -1.73
C ILE A 286 2.07 -20.24 -2.83
N SER A 287 1.80 -21.18 -3.75
CA SER A 287 2.71 -21.60 -4.83
C SER A 287 2.13 -21.36 -6.22
N SER A 288 1.30 -20.35 -6.37
CA SER A 288 0.59 -20.08 -7.64
C SER A 288 1.38 -19.22 -8.62
N HIS A 289 2.45 -18.58 -8.19
CA HIS A 289 3.33 -17.82 -9.08
C HIS A 289 4.33 -18.74 -9.81
N THR A 290 4.65 -18.39 -11.06
CA THR A 290 5.60 -19.15 -11.88
C THR A 290 6.98 -18.50 -11.96
N SER A 291 7.12 -17.29 -11.41
CA SER A 291 8.38 -16.54 -11.33
C SER A 291 8.60 -15.95 -9.93
N ILE A 292 9.73 -15.28 -9.72
CA ILE A 292 10.09 -14.57 -8.50
C ILE A 292 8.93 -13.65 -8.07
N VAL A 293 8.67 -13.59 -6.76
CA VAL A 293 7.68 -12.69 -6.18
C VAL A 293 8.40 -11.63 -5.37
N LYS A 294 8.61 -10.45 -5.96
CA LYS A 294 9.14 -9.26 -5.28
C LYS A 294 8.03 -8.33 -4.84
N ALA A 295 7.03 -8.16 -5.68
CA ALA A 295 5.94 -7.24 -5.44
C ALA A 295 4.90 -7.85 -4.50
N VAL A 296 4.83 -7.38 -3.26
CA VAL A 296 3.84 -7.80 -2.26
C VAL A 296 3.36 -6.58 -1.49
N ASP A 297 2.05 -6.41 -1.36
CA ASP A 297 1.51 -5.32 -0.54
C ASP A 297 0.12 -5.62 0.02
N TRP A 298 -0.15 -5.16 1.26
CA TRP A 298 -1.41 -5.32 1.96
C TRP A 298 -2.40 -4.23 1.58
N CYS A 299 -3.66 -4.60 1.37
CA CYS A 299 -4.70 -3.61 1.16
C CYS A 299 -4.93 -2.79 2.45
N PRO A 300 -4.76 -1.45 2.41
CA PRO A 300 -4.89 -0.61 3.60
C PRO A 300 -6.32 -0.44 4.08
N THR A 301 -7.32 -0.81 3.28
CA THR A 301 -8.74 -0.68 3.63
C THR A 301 -9.40 -2.02 3.99
N ARG A 302 -8.72 -3.16 3.74
CA ARG A 302 -9.23 -4.52 4.00
C ARG A 302 -8.14 -5.38 4.61
N SER A 303 -8.30 -5.74 5.88
CA SER A 303 -7.29 -6.50 6.66
C SER A 303 -7.03 -7.92 6.15
N ASN A 304 -7.94 -8.49 5.36
CA ASN A 304 -7.87 -9.84 4.84
C ASN A 304 -7.51 -9.92 3.35
N LEU A 305 -6.97 -8.85 2.77
CA LEU A 305 -6.63 -8.77 1.36
C LEU A 305 -5.15 -8.46 1.16
N LEU A 306 -4.45 -9.36 0.47
CA LEU A 306 -3.07 -9.24 0.04
C LEU A 306 -3.02 -9.22 -1.50
N ALA A 307 -2.16 -8.38 -2.07
CA ALA A 307 -1.79 -8.42 -3.48
C ALA A 307 -0.36 -8.90 -3.64
N SER A 308 -0.09 -9.68 -4.68
CA SER A 308 1.25 -10.11 -5.07
C SER A 308 1.45 -10.02 -6.57
N GLY A 309 2.66 -9.70 -7.00
CA GLY A 309 3.06 -9.59 -8.40
C GLY A 309 4.18 -10.56 -8.74
N GLY A 310 4.03 -11.25 -9.87
CA GLY A 310 5.02 -12.18 -10.39
C GLY A 310 6.02 -11.53 -11.35
N GLY A 311 7.25 -12.04 -11.35
CA GLY A 311 8.35 -11.57 -12.19
C GLY A 311 8.21 -11.93 -13.68
N CYS A 312 9.35 -11.92 -14.39
CA CYS A 312 9.45 -11.94 -15.85
C CYS A 312 8.82 -13.15 -16.58
N ASN A 313 8.53 -14.24 -15.88
CA ASN A 313 7.88 -15.43 -16.48
C ASN A 313 6.45 -15.65 -15.97
N ASP A 314 5.88 -14.71 -15.20
CA ASP A 314 4.53 -14.83 -14.63
C ASP A 314 3.61 -13.68 -15.08
N HIS A 315 4.11 -12.46 -15.02
CA HIS A 315 3.41 -11.22 -15.40
C HIS A 315 2.07 -10.98 -14.68
N CYS A 316 1.72 -11.82 -13.69
CA CYS A 316 0.40 -11.78 -13.07
C CYS A 316 0.41 -10.96 -11.77
N VAL A 317 -0.62 -10.16 -11.60
CA VAL A 317 -1.03 -9.61 -10.30
C VAL A 317 -2.11 -10.50 -9.72
N LYS A 318 -1.89 -11.03 -8.53
CA LYS A 318 -2.81 -11.95 -7.85
C LYS A 318 -3.27 -11.39 -6.51
N PHE A 319 -4.51 -11.69 -6.16
CA PHE A 319 -5.16 -11.21 -4.95
C PHE A 319 -5.56 -12.38 -4.07
N TRP A 320 -5.25 -12.29 -2.79
CA TRP A 320 -5.40 -13.39 -1.84
C TRP A 320 -6.31 -13.01 -0.69
N ASN A 321 -7.24 -13.91 -0.36
CA ASN A 321 -7.93 -13.87 0.91
C ASN A 321 -7.03 -14.51 1.99
N THR A 322 -6.54 -13.69 2.91
CA THR A 322 -5.57 -14.14 3.92
C THR A 322 -6.19 -14.94 5.07
N VAL A 323 -7.51 -15.05 5.12
CA VAL A 323 -8.21 -15.91 6.11
C VAL A 323 -8.13 -17.38 5.70
N ASN A 324 -8.33 -17.68 4.42
CA ASN A 324 -8.39 -19.05 3.90
C ASN A 324 -7.32 -19.37 2.84
N GLY A 325 -6.44 -18.44 2.50
CA GLY A 325 -5.40 -18.61 1.48
C GLY A 325 -5.89 -18.68 0.04
N ALA A 326 -7.19 -18.43 -0.22
CA ALA A 326 -7.76 -18.56 -1.55
C ALA A 326 -7.36 -17.39 -2.47
N CYS A 327 -7.08 -17.71 -3.74
CA CYS A 327 -6.93 -16.72 -4.79
C CYS A 327 -8.29 -16.11 -5.14
N LEU A 328 -8.44 -14.80 -4.95
CA LEU A 328 -9.66 -14.07 -5.26
C LEU A 328 -9.71 -13.62 -6.72
N ASN A 329 -8.56 -13.24 -7.27
CA ASN A 329 -8.43 -12.80 -8.64
C ASN A 329 -6.98 -12.95 -9.12
N SER A 330 -6.80 -13.11 -10.44
CA SER A 330 -5.49 -13.16 -11.09
C SER A 330 -5.58 -12.46 -12.43
N ILE A 331 -4.70 -11.52 -12.69
CA ILE A 331 -4.73 -10.66 -13.87
C ILE A 331 -3.35 -10.67 -14.50
N ASP A 332 -3.30 -10.91 -15.79
CA ASP A 332 -2.10 -10.71 -16.58
C ASP A 332 -1.89 -9.21 -16.82
N ALA A 333 -0.80 -8.68 -16.31
CA ALA A 333 -0.42 -7.28 -16.47
C ALA A 333 0.37 -7.03 -17.78
N GLY A 334 0.74 -8.10 -18.50
CA GLY A 334 1.43 -8.06 -19.79
C GLY A 334 2.95 -7.89 -19.70
N SER A 335 3.50 -7.70 -18.50
CA SER A 335 4.95 -7.62 -18.26
C SER A 335 5.28 -7.91 -16.80
N GLU A 336 6.56 -8.06 -16.50
CA GLU A 336 7.06 -8.23 -15.13
C GLU A 336 6.48 -7.21 -14.17
N VAL A 337 6.01 -7.67 -13.00
CA VAL A 337 5.52 -6.80 -11.93
C VAL A 337 6.62 -6.62 -10.89
N CYS A 338 7.30 -5.47 -10.92
CA CYS A 338 8.46 -5.21 -10.08
C CYS A 338 8.08 -4.72 -8.68
N ALA A 339 7.04 -3.87 -8.57
CA ALA A 339 6.53 -3.39 -7.29
C ALA A 339 5.02 -3.16 -7.33
N LEU A 340 4.40 -3.21 -6.15
CA LEU A 340 2.99 -2.93 -5.90
C LEU A 340 2.86 -1.86 -4.83
N LEU A 341 1.88 -0.99 -4.99
CA LEU A 341 1.55 0.04 -4.01
C LEU A 341 0.04 0.27 -3.97
N TRP A 342 -0.60 0.01 -2.85
CA TRP A 342 -1.99 0.37 -2.64
C TRP A 342 -2.14 1.86 -2.31
N ASP A 343 -3.18 2.50 -2.86
CA ASP A 343 -3.59 3.83 -2.39
C ASP A 343 -4.17 3.73 -0.98
N LYS A 344 -3.72 4.60 -0.06
CA LYS A 344 -4.11 4.58 1.36
C LYS A 344 -5.60 4.86 1.57
N ASN A 345 -6.24 5.61 0.67
CA ASN A 345 -7.59 6.14 0.83
C ASN A 345 -8.59 5.58 -0.17
N LYS A 346 -8.11 4.92 -1.23
CA LYS A 346 -8.94 4.40 -2.31
C LYS A 346 -8.67 2.92 -2.54
N SER A 347 -9.64 2.22 -3.09
CA SER A 347 -9.44 0.85 -3.53
C SER A 347 -8.74 0.82 -4.89
N GLU A 348 -7.57 1.48 -5.00
CA GLU A 348 -6.77 1.54 -6.21
C GLU A 348 -5.39 0.93 -5.93
N LEU A 349 -4.87 0.18 -6.89
CA LEU A 349 -3.56 -0.46 -6.84
C LEU A 349 -2.70 0.09 -7.97
N LEU A 350 -1.50 0.57 -7.63
CA LEU A 350 -0.48 0.93 -8.60
C LEU A 350 0.51 -0.21 -8.75
N THR A 351 0.85 -0.56 -9.97
CA THR A 351 1.87 -1.56 -10.32
C THR A 351 2.98 -0.92 -11.12
N SER A 352 4.21 -1.30 -10.87
CA SER A 352 5.35 -0.96 -11.73
C SER A 352 5.79 -2.16 -12.54
N HIS A 353 6.27 -1.86 -13.75
CA HIS A 353 6.53 -2.88 -14.76
C HIS A 353 7.94 -2.81 -15.32
N GLY A 354 8.43 -3.98 -15.74
CA GLY A 354 9.65 -4.11 -16.53
C GLY A 354 9.40 -4.05 -18.05
N SER A 355 10.38 -4.48 -18.81
CA SER A 355 10.31 -4.55 -20.26
C SER A 355 9.08 -5.35 -20.74
N PRO A 356 8.43 -4.99 -21.88
CA PRO A 356 8.89 -4.00 -22.85
C PRO A 356 8.44 -2.55 -22.61
N ASN A 357 7.43 -2.32 -21.76
CA ASN A 357 6.77 -1.02 -21.69
C ASN A 357 7.29 -0.11 -20.57
N ASN A 358 7.90 -0.67 -19.51
CA ASN A 358 8.49 0.06 -18.39
C ASN A 358 7.55 1.11 -17.80
N GLN A 359 6.24 0.80 -17.71
CA GLN A 359 5.20 1.73 -17.30
C GLN A 359 4.80 1.52 -15.84
N LEU A 360 4.05 2.49 -15.34
CA LEU A 360 3.22 2.37 -14.14
C LEU A 360 1.77 2.19 -14.58
N THR A 361 1.07 1.23 -13.99
CA THR A 361 -0.36 0.99 -14.29
C THR A 361 -1.19 1.12 -13.03
N LEU A 362 -2.21 1.96 -13.08
CA LEU A 362 -3.18 2.15 -11.99
C LEU A 362 -4.43 1.32 -12.26
N TRP A 363 -4.78 0.49 -11.30
CA TRP A 363 -5.93 -0.42 -11.35
C TRP A 363 -7.00 -0.02 -10.35
N ASN A 364 -8.25 -0.16 -10.72
CA ASN A 364 -9.38 0.02 -9.79
C ASN A 364 -9.82 -1.35 -9.23
N TYR A 365 -9.68 -1.57 -7.93
CA TYR A 365 -10.13 -2.81 -7.27
C TYR A 365 -11.58 -2.65 -6.76
N PRO A 366 -12.46 -3.66 -6.90
CA PRO A 366 -12.19 -5.04 -7.33
C PRO A 366 -12.36 -5.30 -8.84
N SER A 367 -12.82 -4.32 -9.61
CA SER A 367 -13.11 -4.50 -11.04
C SER A 367 -11.88 -4.79 -11.89
N MET A 368 -10.70 -4.40 -11.39
CA MET A 368 -9.39 -4.48 -12.05
C MET A 368 -9.37 -3.85 -13.45
N MET A 369 -10.17 -2.81 -13.61
CA MET A 369 -10.09 -1.97 -14.80
C MET A 369 -8.85 -1.10 -14.71
N ARG A 370 -8.12 -1.00 -15.81
CA ARG A 370 -7.02 -0.03 -15.95
C ARG A 370 -7.58 1.38 -15.92
N VAL A 371 -7.18 2.16 -14.94
CA VAL A 371 -7.60 3.57 -14.77
C VAL A 371 -6.69 4.50 -15.53
N ALA A 372 -5.39 4.24 -15.45
CA ALA A 372 -4.37 4.99 -16.15
C ALA A 372 -3.10 4.17 -16.35
N GLU A 373 -2.34 4.54 -17.38
CA GLU A 373 -0.99 4.09 -17.63
C GLU A 373 -0.09 5.32 -17.73
N VAL A 374 1.02 5.30 -17.00
CA VAL A 374 2.03 6.36 -17.01
C VAL A 374 3.30 5.78 -17.56
N SER A 375 3.65 6.23 -18.75
CA SER A 375 4.91 5.91 -19.42
C SER A 375 5.94 6.99 -19.14
N GLY A 376 7.21 6.67 -19.29
CA GLY A 376 8.25 7.70 -19.19
C GLY A 376 9.61 7.17 -18.78
N HIS A 377 9.69 5.99 -18.15
CA HIS A 377 10.96 5.32 -17.91
C HIS A 377 11.43 4.58 -19.17
N SER A 378 12.74 4.61 -19.43
CA SER A 378 13.35 3.92 -20.55
C SER A 378 13.80 2.50 -20.21
N SER A 379 13.91 2.18 -18.92
CA SER A 379 14.24 0.85 -18.39
C SER A 379 13.23 0.41 -17.33
N ARG A 380 13.35 -0.83 -16.86
CA ARG A 380 12.44 -1.41 -15.88
C ARG A 380 12.32 -0.56 -14.60
N VAL A 381 11.11 -0.45 -14.10
CA VAL A 381 10.82 0.32 -12.88
C VAL A 381 10.97 -0.59 -11.67
N LEU A 382 12.08 -0.46 -10.95
CA LEU A 382 12.52 -1.39 -9.90
C LEU A 382 11.74 -1.24 -8.58
N SER A 383 11.42 -0.01 -8.18
CA SER A 383 10.85 0.29 -6.86
C SER A 383 9.82 1.40 -6.92
N LEU A 384 8.85 1.33 -6.01
CA LEU A 384 7.82 2.34 -5.78
C LEU A 384 7.80 2.76 -4.32
N ALA A 385 7.69 4.06 -4.07
CA ALA A 385 7.46 4.60 -2.74
C ALA A 385 6.36 5.66 -2.76
N GLY A 386 5.39 5.55 -1.86
CA GLY A 386 4.27 6.48 -1.77
C GLY A 386 4.52 7.59 -0.76
N SER A 387 4.24 8.83 -1.14
CA SER A 387 4.31 9.95 -0.21
C SER A 387 3.43 9.72 1.03
N PRO A 388 3.91 10.04 2.23
CA PRO A 388 3.09 9.97 3.45
C PRO A 388 1.87 10.89 3.40
N LEU A 389 1.98 12.00 2.69
CA LEU A 389 0.89 12.96 2.49
C LEU A 389 -0.16 12.47 1.48
N GLY A 390 0.13 11.39 0.77
CA GLY A 390 -0.71 10.84 -0.29
C GLY A 390 -0.60 11.62 -1.61
N GLY A 391 -1.14 11.04 -2.69
CA GLY A 391 -1.24 11.71 -3.99
C GLY A 391 0.02 11.78 -4.82
N VAL A 392 1.18 11.47 -4.27
CA VAL A 392 2.46 11.45 -4.99
C VAL A 392 3.10 10.09 -4.81
N VAL A 393 3.65 9.55 -5.88
CA VAL A 393 4.44 8.33 -5.88
C VAL A 393 5.79 8.59 -6.53
N ALA A 394 6.85 8.15 -5.89
CA ALA A 394 8.19 8.07 -6.47
C ALA A 394 8.40 6.69 -7.11
N SER A 395 8.89 6.67 -8.33
CA SER A 395 9.28 5.45 -9.05
C SER A 395 10.75 5.51 -9.40
N ALA A 396 11.54 4.55 -8.95
CA ALA A 396 12.95 4.40 -9.29
C ALA A 396 13.10 3.33 -10.36
N ALA A 397 13.86 3.62 -11.41
CA ALA A 397 14.06 2.71 -12.53
C ALA A 397 15.54 2.54 -12.89
N ALA A 398 15.84 1.45 -13.57
CA ALA A 398 17.19 1.13 -14.07
C ALA A 398 17.68 2.10 -15.18
N ASP A 399 16.90 3.13 -15.52
CA ASP A 399 17.32 4.26 -16.35
C ASP A 399 18.01 5.36 -15.52
N GLU A 400 18.42 5.02 -14.30
CA GLU A 400 19.08 5.93 -13.38
C GLU A 400 18.26 7.19 -13.06
N THR A 401 16.93 7.06 -13.06
CA THR A 401 16.04 8.16 -12.69
C THR A 401 15.04 7.75 -11.61
N VAL A 402 14.76 8.70 -10.71
CA VAL A 402 13.57 8.66 -9.84
C VAL A 402 12.58 9.70 -10.35
N LYS A 403 11.38 9.26 -10.71
CA LYS A 403 10.31 10.12 -11.21
C LYS A 403 9.20 10.22 -10.19
N SER A 404 8.73 11.45 -9.92
CA SER A 404 7.54 11.63 -9.11
C SER A 404 6.31 11.83 -9.98
N VAL A 405 5.28 11.01 -9.73
CA VAL A 405 3.99 11.08 -10.40
C VAL A 405 2.94 11.52 -9.40
N VAL A 406 2.25 12.62 -9.68
CA VAL A 406 1.17 13.14 -8.83
C VAL A 406 -0.15 12.53 -9.27
N GLY A 407 -0.73 11.71 -8.43
CA GLY A 407 -2.11 11.27 -8.56
C GLY A 407 -3.02 12.28 -7.87
N ASN A 408 -3.76 13.08 -8.62
CA ASN A 408 -4.58 14.19 -8.11
C ASN A 408 -5.56 13.71 -7.01
N ILE A 409 -5.21 13.93 -5.75
CA ILE A 409 -6.11 13.87 -4.61
C ILE A 409 -6.60 15.28 -4.39
N ALA A 410 -7.91 15.47 -4.43
CA ALA A 410 -8.56 16.75 -4.20
C ALA A 410 -8.14 17.36 -2.86
N MET A 411 -7.19 18.28 -2.89
CA MET A 411 -6.97 19.33 -1.91
C MET A 411 -6.23 20.47 -2.60
N GLY A 412 -6.91 21.62 -2.72
CA GLY A 412 -6.34 22.95 -2.91
C GLY A 412 -5.38 23.13 -4.08
N SER A 413 -5.73 24.01 -4.95
CA SER A 413 -4.97 24.54 -6.09
C SER A 413 -3.47 24.66 -5.80
N PHE A 414 -2.67 23.65 -6.17
CA PHE A 414 -1.26 23.86 -6.41
C PHE A 414 -1.07 24.09 -7.91
N VAL A 415 -0.56 25.27 -8.23
CA VAL A 415 -0.14 25.68 -9.57
C VAL A 415 0.95 24.71 -10.01
N VAL A 416 0.71 23.94 -11.07
CA VAL A 416 1.70 23.07 -11.72
C VAL A 416 2.84 23.96 -12.17
N SER A 417 3.96 23.90 -11.46
CA SER A 417 5.19 24.60 -11.78
C SER A 417 6.15 23.63 -12.46
N LYS A 418 6.50 23.93 -13.68
CA LYS A 418 7.70 23.58 -14.47
C LYS A 418 8.47 22.31 -14.06
N ARG A 419 8.73 21.42 -15.03
CA ARG A 419 9.63 20.26 -14.89
C ARG A 419 10.95 20.69 -14.28
N GLN A 420 11.32 20.08 -13.17
CA GLN A 420 12.61 20.27 -12.51
C GLN A 420 13.44 18.98 -12.65
N TYR A 421 14.70 19.14 -13.03
CA TYR A 421 15.69 18.08 -13.04
C TYR A 421 16.67 18.35 -11.91
N ILE A 422 16.86 17.36 -11.02
CA ILE A 422 17.84 17.40 -9.94
C ILE A 422 18.79 16.24 -10.21
N PHE A 423 20.08 16.49 -10.24
CA PHE A 423 21.11 15.51 -10.49
C PHE A 423 21.76 15.11 -9.15
N ILE A 424 21.87 13.83 -8.90
CA ILE A 424 22.54 13.24 -7.75
C ILE A 424 23.57 12.27 -8.30
N GLN A 425 24.86 12.49 -8.04
CA GLN A 425 25.94 11.64 -8.52
C GLN A 425 26.68 11.02 -7.32
N ALA A 426 26.89 9.71 -7.35
CA ALA A 426 27.80 9.03 -6.42
C ALA A 426 29.25 9.46 -6.72
N HIS A 427 30.05 9.79 -5.73
CA HIS A 427 31.46 10.17 -5.84
C HIS A 427 31.83 11.54 -6.43
N GLY A 428 31.01 12.55 -6.27
CA GLY A 428 31.40 13.92 -6.63
C GLY A 428 30.22 14.87 -6.61
N PHE A 429 30.30 15.89 -5.78
CA PHE A 429 29.20 16.81 -5.55
C PHE A 429 29.01 17.78 -6.71
N GLU A 430 27.98 17.53 -7.53
CA GLU A 430 27.39 18.60 -8.34
C GLU A 430 25.87 18.45 -8.31
N ILE A 431 25.20 19.38 -7.65
CA ILE A 431 23.73 19.49 -7.70
C ILE A 431 23.40 20.53 -8.77
N PHE A 432 22.86 20.07 -9.89
CA PHE A 432 22.35 20.94 -10.94
C PHE A 432 20.83 21.03 -10.86
N LYS A 433 20.29 22.24 -10.69
CA LYS A 433 18.87 22.51 -10.80
C LYS A 433 18.59 23.13 -12.17
N TYR A 434 17.86 22.41 -13.02
CA TYR A 434 17.51 22.89 -14.35
C TYR A 434 16.04 23.32 -14.37
N GLU A 435 15.77 24.60 -14.53
CA GLU A 435 14.46 25.16 -14.83
C GLU A 435 14.39 25.53 -16.33
N ARG A 436 13.35 25.08 -17.02
CA ARG A 436 13.11 25.36 -18.43
C ARG A 436 13.08 26.88 -18.65
N ASN A 437 14.14 27.44 -19.24
CA ASN A 437 14.42 28.83 -19.67
C ASN A 437 15.36 29.69 -18.83
N ARG A 438 15.99 29.18 -17.77
CA ARG A 438 17.16 29.85 -17.16
C ARG A 438 18.06 28.83 -16.49
N LEU A 439 19.30 28.70 -16.99
CA LEU A 439 20.39 28.03 -16.27
C LEU A 439 20.74 28.88 -15.05
N ARG A 440 20.40 28.44 -13.87
CA ARG A 440 21.00 28.93 -12.63
C ARG A 440 21.94 27.88 -12.11
N PHE A 441 23.23 28.14 -12.25
CA PHE A 441 24.25 27.36 -11.60
C PHE A 441 24.22 27.69 -10.11
N LEU A 442 23.85 26.73 -9.27
CA LEU A 442 24.08 26.80 -7.85
C LEU A 442 25.19 25.79 -7.55
N MET A 443 26.46 26.24 -7.62
CA MET A 443 27.59 25.48 -7.11
C MET A 443 27.57 25.61 -5.58
N ILE A 444 27.30 24.54 -4.90
CA ILE A 444 27.61 24.43 -3.48
C ILE A 444 28.91 23.64 -3.38
N PHE A 445 30.02 24.34 -3.33
CA PHE A 445 31.31 23.76 -2.98
C PHE A 445 31.35 23.47 -1.49
N ASN A 446 31.48 22.22 -1.11
CA ASN A 446 31.96 21.88 0.20
C ASN A 446 33.51 21.76 0.10
N MET A 447 34.20 22.87 0.41
CA MET A 447 35.66 22.89 0.47
C MET A 447 36.11 22.14 1.71
N ALA A 448 36.43 20.87 1.56
CA ALA A 448 37.36 20.19 2.43
C ALA A 448 38.27 19.34 1.54
N LEU A 449 39.52 19.85 1.40
CA LEU A 449 40.73 19.15 0.92
C LEU A 449 40.75 18.75 -0.56
N ILE A 450 41.08 19.70 -1.43
CA ILE A 450 41.89 19.39 -2.60
C ILE A 450 43.11 20.30 -2.52
N SER A 451 44.28 19.67 -2.26
CA SER A 451 45.59 20.25 -2.45
C SER A 451 45.76 20.59 -3.93
N HIS A 452 46.28 21.79 -4.18
CA HIS A 452 46.74 22.25 -5.47
C HIS A 452 47.54 21.17 -6.20
N GLU A 453 47.08 20.75 -7.38
CA GLU A 453 47.89 20.53 -8.60
C GLU A 453 46.99 20.06 -9.73
N ASP A 454 47.18 20.70 -10.88
CA ASP A 454 46.64 20.33 -12.21
C ASP A 454 45.22 20.73 -12.60
N ILE A 455 45.01 22.01 -12.88
CA ILE A 455 44.03 22.45 -13.89
C ILE A 455 44.77 23.03 -15.07
N THR A 456 44.96 22.24 -16.12
CA THR A 456 45.23 22.75 -17.47
C THR A 456 43.90 22.81 -18.24
N LEU A 457 43.43 24.02 -18.47
CA LEU A 457 42.36 24.34 -19.39
C LEU A 457 42.82 24.05 -20.85
N HIS A 458 42.08 23.17 -21.55
CA HIS A 458 42.07 23.19 -23.00
C HIS A 458 40.75 23.86 -23.48
N THR A 459 40.97 24.92 -24.23
CA THR A 459 40.00 25.70 -25.02
C THR A 459 39.34 24.86 -26.08
#